data_efbf9384c2be16c34903c3fb95f4de1e
#
_entry.id   efbf9384c2be16c34903c3fb95f4de1e
#
_cell.length_a   1.000
_cell.length_b   1.000
_cell.length_c   1.000
_cell.angle_alpha   90.00
_cell.angle_beta   90.00
_cell.angle_gamma   90.00
#
_symmetry.space_group_name_H-M   'P 1'
#
loop_
_entity.id
_entity.type
_entity.pdbx_description
1 polymer ?
#
loop_
_entity_poly.entity_id
_entity_poly.type
_entity_poly.pdbx_seq_one_letter_code
_entity_poly.pdbx_strand_id
1 'polypeptide(L)'
;MQVHEFAEPMLPSGSGEVGVLFLHGFTATPWTVHEWAERTAAAGYRVSAPRLPGHGTSWRELEITDGRDWYAAAERAFLDLRALCPVVFVAGVSMGGALALRLAEHHADQVRGLILVNPALQGNPKL
;
A
#
# COMPACT_ATOMS: atom_id res chain seq x y z
N MET A 1 21.50 -0.75 -1.13
CA MET A 1 20.19 -1.23 -1.61
C MET A 1 19.85 -0.57 -2.93
N GLN A 2 19.53 -1.35 -3.93
CA GLN A 2 19.11 -0.82 -5.23
C GLN A 2 17.67 -1.23 -5.51
N VAL A 3 16.83 -0.25 -5.79
CA VAL A 3 15.43 -0.47 -6.15
C VAL A 3 15.34 -0.73 -7.65
N HIS A 4 14.58 -1.75 -8.06
CA HIS A 4 14.39 -2.08 -9.47
C HIS A 4 13.63 -0.95 -10.17
N GLU A 5 13.85 -0.81 -11.48
CA GLU A 5 13.31 0.28 -12.29
C GLU A 5 11.79 0.47 -12.15
N PHE A 6 11.05 -0.65 -12.12
CA PHE A 6 9.58 -0.59 -12.03
C PHE A 6 9.06 -0.81 -10.60
N ALA A 7 9.93 -0.71 -9.59
CA ALA A 7 9.55 -0.92 -8.20
C ALA A 7 9.49 0.36 -7.37
N GLU A 8 9.65 1.51 -8.02
CA GLU A 8 9.61 2.79 -7.32
C GLU A 8 8.23 3.03 -6.70
N PRO A 9 8.17 3.59 -5.50
CA PRO A 9 6.90 3.94 -4.91
C PRO A 9 6.26 5.11 -5.63
N MET A 10 4.94 5.16 -5.61
CA MET A 10 4.21 6.37 -5.98
C MET A 10 3.98 7.17 -4.71
N LEU A 11 4.68 8.30 -4.59
CA LEU A 11 4.44 9.26 -3.51
C LEU A 11 3.08 9.92 -3.70
N PRO A 12 2.50 10.53 -2.65
CA PRO A 12 1.20 11.15 -2.80
C PRO A 12 1.18 12.09 -4.01
N SER A 13 0.31 11.78 -4.97
CA SER A 13 0.18 12.51 -6.22
C SER A 13 -1.29 12.67 -6.57
N GLY A 14 -1.58 13.50 -7.58
CA GLY A 14 -2.94 13.84 -7.90
C GLY A 14 -3.45 14.98 -7.01
N SER A 15 -4.76 15.11 -6.88
CA SER A 15 -5.39 16.22 -6.16
C SER A 15 -6.69 15.76 -5.49
N GLY A 16 -7.29 16.68 -4.72
CA GLY A 16 -8.58 16.44 -4.12
C GLY A 16 -8.50 16.06 -2.64
N GLU A 17 -9.67 16.00 -2.02
CA GLU A 17 -9.81 15.72 -0.60
C GLU A 17 -9.97 14.23 -0.30
N VAL A 18 -10.16 13.42 -1.32
CA VAL A 18 -10.29 11.98 -1.18
C VAL A 18 -9.02 11.32 -1.67
N GLY A 19 -8.40 10.56 -0.80
CA GLY A 19 -7.19 9.81 -1.10
C GLY A 19 -7.44 8.31 -1.17
N VAL A 20 -6.62 7.63 -1.95
CA VAL A 20 -6.62 6.16 -2.04
C VAL A 20 -5.19 5.68 -1.88
N LEU A 21 -4.97 4.83 -0.88
CA LEU A 21 -3.70 4.16 -0.65
C LEU A 21 -3.74 2.79 -1.32
N PHE A 22 -2.74 2.49 -2.13
CA PHE A 22 -2.64 1.21 -2.84
C PHE A 22 -1.50 0.38 -2.24
N LEU A 23 -1.80 -0.84 -1.80
CA LEU A 23 -0.84 -1.75 -1.19
C LEU A 23 -0.67 -3.00 -2.06
N HIS A 24 0.57 -3.25 -2.52
CA HIS A 24 0.89 -4.39 -3.37
C HIS A 24 1.03 -5.68 -2.57
N GLY A 25 1.15 -6.81 -3.27
CA GLY A 25 1.26 -8.13 -2.66
C GLY A 25 2.69 -8.54 -2.33
N PHE A 26 2.81 -9.69 -1.67
CA PHE A 26 4.08 -10.31 -1.32
C PHE A 26 4.85 -10.66 -2.59
N THR A 27 6.14 -10.36 -2.61
CA THR A 27 7.04 -10.48 -3.76
C THR A 27 6.72 -9.56 -4.93
N ALA A 28 5.63 -8.79 -4.85
CA ALA A 28 5.27 -7.82 -5.89
C ALA A 28 5.91 -6.46 -5.61
N THR A 29 5.55 -5.46 -6.37
CA THR A 29 6.04 -4.09 -6.25
C THR A 29 4.90 -3.11 -6.52
N PRO A 30 5.09 -1.80 -6.29
CA PRO A 30 4.08 -0.81 -6.64
C PRO A 30 3.66 -0.85 -8.11
N TRP A 31 4.49 -1.39 -8.99
CA TRP A 31 4.15 -1.51 -10.42
C TRP A 31 2.86 -2.29 -10.66
N THR A 32 2.57 -3.30 -9.81
CA THR A 32 1.35 -4.11 -9.96
C THR A 32 0.07 -3.31 -9.75
N VAL A 33 0.12 -2.20 -9.04
CA VAL A 33 -1.02 -1.32 -8.80
C VAL A 33 -0.87 0.03 -9.50
N HIS A 34 0.20 0.22 -10.26
CA HIS A 34 0.57 1.50 -10.84
C HIS A 34 -0.50 2.05 -11.79
N GLU A 35 -0.95 1.24 -12.74
CA GLU A 35 -1.98 1.69 -13.70
C GLU A 35 -3.29 2.02 -12.99
N TRP A 36 -3.69 1.19 -12.04
CA TRP A 36 -4.90 1.45 -11.25
C TRP A 36 -4.77 2.78 -10.49
N ALA A 37 -3.63 3.00 -9.84
CA ALA A 37 -3.37 4.24 -9.12
C ALA A 37 -3.36 5.46 -10.06
N GLU A 38 -2.73 5.34 -11.23
CA GLU A 38 -2.72 6.43 -12.21
C GLU A 38 -4.11 6.78 -12.71
N ARG A 39 -4.93 5.78 -13.01
CA ARG A 39 -6.32 6.00 -13.45
C ARG A 39 -7.16 6.63 -12.34
N THR A 40 -6.91 6.25 -11.10
CA THR A 40 -7.59 6.84 -9.94
C THR A 40 -7.20 8.30 -9.77
N ALA A 41 -5.91 8.62 -9.92
CA ALA A 41 -5.45 10.00 -9.87
C ALA A 41 -6.06 10.84 -11.01
N ALA A 42 -6.14 10.27 -12.22
CA ALA A 42 -6.74 10.95 -13.36
C ALA A 42 -8.24 11.23 -13.16
N ALA A 43 -8.90 10.43 -12.33
CA ALA A 43 -10.31 10.61 -11.98
C ALA A 43 -10.55 11.69 -10.91
N GLY A 44 -9.49 12.31 -10.40
CA GLY A 44 -9.61 13.41 -9.44
C GLY A 44 -9.33 13.04 -7.99
N TYR A 45 -8.70 11.90 -7.74
CA TYR A 45 -8.34 11.47 -6.41
C TYR A 45 -6.84 11.61 -6.17
N ARG A 46 -6.47 11.78 -4.91
CA ARG A 46 -5.06 11.77 -4.53
C ARG A 46 -4.66 10.33 -4.23
N VAL A 47 -3.52 9.88 -4.76
CA VAL A 47 -3.11 8.48 -4.63
C VAL A 47 -1.71 8.35 -4.05
N SER A 48 -1.47 7.22 -3.40
CA SER A 48 -0.16 6.84 -2.90
C SER A 48 -0.03 5.31 -3.01
N ALA A 49 1.15 4.84 -3.40
CA ALA A 49 1.45 3.42 -3.49
C ALA A 49 2.88 3.18 -3.00
N PRO A 50 3.06 2.86 -1.70
CA PRO A 50 4.39 2.67 -1.15
C PRO A 50 5.02 1.36 -1.64
N ARG A 51 6.35 1.35 -1.74
CA ARG A 51 7.12 0.12 -1.89
C ARG A 51 7.30 -0.47 -0.49
N LEU A 52 6.80 -1.68 -0.28
CA LEU A 52 6.96 -2.34 1.01
C LEU A 52 8.41 -2.78 1.20
N PRO A 53 8.94 -2.74 2.44
CA PRO A 53 10.33 -3.10 2.70
C PRO A 53 10.70 -4.48 2.15
N GLY A 54 11.90 -4.61 1.59
CA GLY A 54 12.41 -5.84 1.01
C GLY A 54 11.84 -6.19 -0.36
N HIS A 55 10.85 -5.45 -0.84
CA HIS A 55 10.23 -5.69 -2.15
C HIS A 55 10.87 -4.81 -3.22
N GLY A 56 11.03 -5.38 -4.43
CA GLY A 56 11.61 -4.64 -5.55
C GLY A 56 13.09 -4.34 -5.42
N THR A 57 13.80 -5.08 -4.59
CA THR A 57 15.26 -4.96 -4.40
C THR A 57 15.93 -6.32 -4.57
N SER A 58 16.21 -7.04 -3.49
CA SER A 58 16.78 -8.38 -3.57
C SER A 58 16.02 -9.34 -2.68
N TRP A 59 16.08 -10.65 -3.02
CA TRP A 59 15.44 -11.67 -2.19
C TRP A 59 16.05 -11.73 -0.77
N ARG A 60 17.32 -11.32 -0.63
CA ARG A 60 17.99 -11.28 0.66
C ARG A 60 17.39 -10.21 1.57
N GLU A 61 17.07 -9.07 1.01
CA GLU A 61 16.38 -8.01 1.76
C GLU A 61 14.96 -8.43 2.13
N LEU A 62 14.29 -9.14 1.25
CA LEU A 62 12.97 -9.66 1.53
C LEU A 62 12.99 -10.67 2.68
N GLU A 63 14.01 -11.54 2.72
CA GLU A 63 14.13 -12.55 3.78
C GLU A 63 14.23 -11.95 5.18
N ILE A 64 14.86 -10.81 5.33
CA ILE A 64 15.06 -10.18 6.64
C ILE A 64 13.90 -9.27 7.05
N THR A 65 12.87 -9.17 6.21
CA THR A 65 11.67 -8.38 6.52
C THR A 65 10.48 -9.31 6.84
N ASP A 66 9.51 -8.78 7.56
CA ASP A 66 8.30 -9.52 7.88
C ASP A 66 7.07 -8.61 7.92
N GLY A 67 5.95 -9.15 8.37
CA GLY A 67 4.68 -8.43 8.41
C GLY A 67 4.70 -7.17 9.26
N ARG A 68 5.54 -7.10 10.28
CA ARG A 68 5.68 -5.88 11.11
C ARG A 68 6.31 -4.77 10.32
N ASP A 69 7.36 -5.09 9.54
CA ASP A 69 8.04 -4.11 8.69
C ASP A 69 7.11 -3.60 7.59
N TRP A 70 6.39 -4.52 6.95
CA TRP A 70 5.45 -4.18 5.87
C TRP A 70 4.28 -3.35 6.40
N TYR A 71 3.73 -3.75 7.55
CA TYR A 71 2.65 -2.99 8.16
C TYR A 71 3.11 -1.58 8.57
N ALA A 72 4.29 -1.45 9.18
CA ALA A 72 4.82 -0.14 9.58
C ALA A 72 4.95 0.79 8.37
N ALA A 73 5.42 0.27 7.24
CA ALA A 73 5.53 1.06 6.01
C ALA A 73 4.15 1.45 5.45
N ALA A 74 3.20 0.51 5.48
CA ALA A 74 1.84 0.79 5.04
C ALA A 74 1.17 1.83 5.93
N GLU A 75 1.35 1.72 7.25
CA GLU A 75 0.80 2.68 8.21
C GLU A 75 1.39 4.06 8.01
N ARG A 76 2.70 4.15 7.78
CA ARG A 76 3.36 5.43 7.52
C ARG A 76 2.79 6.10 6.27
N ALA A 77 2.65 5.34 5.19
CA ALA A 77 2.08 5.87 3.95
C ALA A 77 0.62 6.29 4.14
N PHE A 78 -0.14 5.52 4.92
CA PHE A 78 -1.53 5.87 5.25
C PHE A 78 -1.60 7.20 6.00
N LEU A 79 -0.80 7.37 7.04
CA LEU A 79 -0.79 8.59 7.84
C LEU A 79 -0.35 9.81 7.03
N ASP A 80 0.65 9.64 6.16
CA ASP A 80 1.08 10.71 5.27
C ASP A 80 -0.04 11.13 4.32
N LEU A 81 -0.76 10.19 3.74
CA LEU A 81 -1.89 10.49 2.86
C LEU A 81 -3.05 11.11 3.63
N ARG A 82 -3.33 10.59 4.83
CA ARG A 82 -4.42 11.11 5.68
C ARG A 82 -4.16 12.55 6.12
N ALA A 83 -2.89 12.95 6.25
CA ALA A 83 -2.52 14.32 6.56
C ALA A 83 -2.88 15.29 5.41
N LEU A 84 -2.96 14.78 4.18
CA LEU A 84 -3.31 15.56 3.00
C LEU A 84 -4.80 15.48 2.66
N CYS A 85 -5.46 14.41 3.07
CA CYS A 85 -6.84 14.12 2.66
C CYS A 85 -7.70 13.81 3.88
N PRO A 86 -8.83 14.51 4.08
CA PRO A 86 -9.76 14.19 5.17
C PRO A 86 -10.47 12.86 4.99
N VAL A 87 -10.51 12.32 3.76
CA VAL A 87 -11.14 11.03 3.46
C VAL A 87 -10.11 10.14 2.76
N VAL A 88 -9.85 8.95 3.31
CA VAL A 88 -8.90 8.00 2.71
C VAL A 88 -9.52 6.60 2.64
N PHE A 89 -9.46 6.02 1.43
CA PHE A 89 -9.76 4.61 1.19
C PHE A 89 -8.44 3.84 1.08
N VAL A 90 -8.45 2.57 1.44
CA VAL A 90 -7.28 1.71 1.30
C VAL A 90 -7.61 0.55 0.38
N ALA A 91 -6.83 0.42 -0.69
CA ALA A 91 -6.94 -0.64 -1.67
C ALA A 91 -5.75 -1.58 -1.51
N GLY A 92 -6.02 -2.88 -1.37
CA GLY A 92 -4.96 -3.85 -1.19
C GLY A 92 -5.15 -5.09 -2.05
N VAL A 93 -4.05 -5.57 -2.62
CA VAL A 93 -4.03 -6.77 -3.46
C VAL A 93 -3.26 -7.86 -2.72
N SER A 94 -3.88 -9.03 -2.56
CA SER A 94 -3.28 -10.20 -1.91
C SER A 94 -2.80 -9.86 -0.49
N MET A 95 -1.51 -9.94 -0.19
CA MET A 95 -0.96 -9.54 1.12
C MET A 95 -1.28 -8.07 1.44
N GLY A 96 -1.28 -7.20 0.43
CA GLY A 96 -1.68 -5.81 0.62
C GLY A 96 -3.10 -5.69 1.17
N GLY A 97 -3.98 -6.63 0.83
CA GLY A 97 -5.32 -6.70 1.41
C GLY A 97 -5.31 -7.02 2.89
N ALA A 98 -4.42 -7.92 3.34
CA ALA A 98 -4.27 -8.22 4.76
C ALA A 98 -3.76 -7.01 5.53
N LEU A 99 -2.82 -6.27 4.96
CA LEU A 99 -2.31 -5.03 5.56
C LEU A 99 -3.39 -3.96 5.63
N ALA A 100 -4.21 -3.85 4.58
CA ALA A 100 -5.35 -2.92 4.56
C ALA A 100 -6.34 -3.22 5.67
N LEU A 101 -6.64 -4.50 5.92
CA LEU A 101 -7.51 -4.91 7.02
C LEU A 101 -6.93 -4.51 8.37
N ARG A 102 -5.62 -4.67 8.57
CA ARG A 102 -4.98 -4.26 9.82
C ARG A 102 -5.03 -2.75 10.01
N LEU A 103 -4.87 -1.99 8.93
CA LEU A 103 -5.04 -0.54 8.99
C LEU A 103 -6.45 -0.18 9.46
N ALA A 104 -7.46 -0.85 8.92
CA ALA A 104 -8.85 -0.61 9.31
C ALA A 104 -9.11 -0.99 10.78
N GLU A 105 -8.43 -2.02 11.31
CA GLU A 105 -8.54 -2.38 12.72
C GLU A 105 -7.92 -1.32 13.63
N HIS A 106 -6.74 -0.80 13.25
CA HIS A 106 -6.01 0.14 14.09
C HIS A 106 -6.44 1.60 13.91
N HIS A 107 -7.04 1.93 12.77
CA HIS A 107 -7.42 3.29 12.41
C HIS A 107 -8.86 3.35 11.89
N ALA A 108 -9.77 2.65 12.58
CA ALA A 108 -11.16 2.50 12.14
C ALA A 108 -11.85 3.83 11.82
N ASP A 109 -11.58 4.86 12.61
CA ASP A 109 -12.21 6.18 12.42
C ASP A 109 -11.63 6.96 11.24
N GLN A 110 -10.50 6.51 10.69
CA GLN A 110 -9.76 7.23 9.64
C GLN A 110 -9.75 6.51 8.31
N VAL A 111 -10.08 5.22 8.28
CA VAL A 111 -10.22 4.45 7.04
C VAL A 111 -11.68 4.50 6.62
N ARG A 112 -11.96 5.22 5.55
CA ARG A 112 -13.34 5.40 5.05
C ARG A 112 -13.89 4.10 4.47
N GLY A 113 -13.07 3.32 3.82
CA GLY A 113 -13.47 2.04 3.24
C GLY A 113 -12.28 1.27 2.69
N LEU A 114 -12.51 0.00 2.39
CA LEU A 114 -11.50 -0.92 1.88
C LEU A 114 -11.90 -1.42 0.50
N ILE A 115 -10.89 -1.57 -0.37
CA ILE A 115 -11.05 -2.24 -1.65
C ILE A 115 -10.07 -3.41 -1.65
N LEU A 116 -10.59 -4.62 -1.53
CA LEU A 116 -9.76 -5.82 -1.37
C LEU A 116 -9.84 -6.68 -2.63
N VAL A 117 -8.67 -6.99 -3.18
CA VAL A 117 -8.54 -7.88 -4.35
C VAL A 117 -7.78 -9.11 -3.91
N ASN A 118 -8.47 -10.25 -3.86
CA ASN A 118 -7.90 -11.54 -3.45
C ASN A 118 -7.06 -11.43 -2.17
N PRO A 119 -7.61 -10.94 -1.05
CA PRO A 119 -6.82 -10.70 0.14
C PRO A 119 -6.23 -12.00 0.71
N ALA A 120 -4.95 -11.94 1.11
CA ALA A 120 -4.26 -13.07 1.72
C ALA A 120 -4.57 -13.09 3.22
N LEU A 121 -5.56 -13.85 3.62
CA LEU A 121 -6.02 -13.93 5.01
C LEU A 121 -5.32 -15.05 5.79
N GLN A 122 -4.69 -16.00 5.09
CA GLN A 122 -4.00 -17.15 5.70
C GLN A 122 -2.78 -17.52 4.85
N GLY A 123 -1.89 -18.32 5.44
CA GLY A 123 -0.88 -19.06 4.68
C GLY A 123 0.51 -18.44 4.62
N ASN A 124 0.69 -17.19 4.99
CA ASN A 124 2.03 -16.62 5.03
C ASN A 124 2.48 -16.47 6.49
N PRO A 125 3.47 -17.30 6.93
CA PRO A 125 3.94 -17.23 8.32
C PRO A 125 4.63 -15.93 8.69
N LYS A 126 5.00 -15.10 7.68
CA LYS A 126 5.61 -13.79 7.94
C LYS A 126 4.55 -12.70 8.23
N LEU A 127 3.32 -12.97 7.94
CA LEU A 127 2.23 -12.06 8.28
C LEU A 127 1.79 -12.27 9.73
#